data_3e2bd33a1a96196d38f79c818ed05542
#
_entry.id   3e2bd33a1a96196d38f79c818ed05542
#
_cell.length_a   1.000
_cell.length_b   1.000
_cell.length_c   1.000
_cell.angle_alpha   90.00
_cell.angle_beta   90.00
_cell.angle_gamma   90.00
#
_symmetry.space_group_name_H-M   'P 1'
#
loop_
_entity.id
_entity.type
_entity.pdbx_description
1 polymer ?
#
loop_
_entity_poly.entity_id
_entity_poly.type
_entity_poly.pdbx_seq_one_letter_code
_entity_poly.pdbx_strand_id
1 'polypeptide(L)'
;ISWVALGMKEDGSWTNNTEFVDHMYEFSTRQEKQQYSMEYIRENRSEFWNPVHLRKKASYNFANGNLGASAFLNVEYSDGTLLWEMFSPWGKYYWRTCQYCFCYLVSMYVLLLIGMILSLRNIIRDQEPPVMLMICQLGFIGIVVFLMFWEASGRQMYNQMPGILLGSVLSIEYFWKNLSLKPRK
;
A
#
# COMPACT_ATOMS: atom_id res chain seq x y z
N ILE A 1 -9.52 15.72 5.94
CA ILE A 1 -9.41 16.50 4.69
C ILE A 1 -7.95 16.78 4.38
N SER A 2 -7.13 17.27 5.33
CA SER A 2 -5.71 17.60 5.09
C SER A 2 -4.89 16.42 4.57
N TRP A 3 -5.16 15.20 5.02
CA TRP A 3 -4.50 13.98 4.50
C TRP A 3 -4.84 13.66 3.05
N VAL A 4 -6.06 14.00 2.62
CA VAL A 4 -6.47 13.88 1.20
C VAL A 4 -5.74 14.93 0.38
N ALA A 5 -5.70 16.17 0.85
CA ALA A 5 -4.99 17.26 0.18
C ALA A 5 -3.48 16.94 0.04
N LEU A 6 -2.86 16.42 1.10
CA LEU A 6 -1.47 15.98 1.10
C LEU A 6 -1.21 14.92 0.01
N GLY A 7 -2.16 14.00 -0.17
CA GLY A 7 -2.07 12.93 -1.14
C GLY A 7 -2.27 13.32 -2.61
N MET A 8 -2.44 14.61 -2.95
CA MET A 8 -2.83 15.03 -4.31
C MET A 8 -1.67 15.40 -5.24
N LYS A 9 -0.50 15.71 -4.73
CA LYS A 9 0.68 16.07 -5.54
C LYS A 9 1.83 15.12 -5.30
N GLU A 10 2.80 15.15 -6.19
CA GLU A 10 4.02 14.34 -6.17
C GLU A 10 3.73 12.85 -6.08
N ASP A 11 4.26 12.15 -5.07
CA ASP A 11 3.95 10.76 -4.77
C ASP A 11 2.90 10.61 -3.66
N GLY A 12 2.32 11.72 -3.19
CA GLY A 12 1.34 11.78 -2.13
C GLY A 12 1.90 11.60 -0.73
N SER A 13 3.22 11.62 -0.57
CA SER A 13 3.87 11.49 0.74
C SER A 13 4.03 12.85 1.42
N TRP A 14 4.08 12.81 2.76
CA TRP A 14 4.35 13.99 3.59
C TRP A 14 5.69 14.66 3.25
N THR A 15 6.71 13.87 2.93
CA THR A 15 8.07 14.37 2.72
C THR A 15 8.27 15.09 1.38
N ASN A 16 7.43 14.78 0.39
CA ASN A 16 7.61 15.31 -0.96
C ASN A 16 6.61 16.41 -1.33
N ASN A 17 5.50 16.54 -0.59
CA ASN A 17 4.56 17.64 -0.78
C ASN A 17 4.84 18.79 0.22
N THR A 18 6.07 19.31 0.19
CA THR A 18 6.54 20.34 1.14
C THR A 18 5.77 21.65 1.02
N GLU A 19 5.40 22.05 -0.21
CA GLU A 19 4.61 23.27 -0.44
C GLU A 19 3.31 23.27 0.38
N PHE A 20 2.54 22.18 0.33
CA PHE A 20 1.32 22.07 1.11
C PHE A 20 1.59 22.03 2.62
N VAL A 21 2.63 21.30 3.02
CA VAL A 21 2.99 21.12 4.44
C VAL A 21 3.44 22.44 5.05
N ASP A 22 4.29 23.20 4.36
CA ASP A 22 4.82 24.47 4.84
C ASP A 22 3.69 25.48 5.05
N HIS A 23 2.79 25.62 4.07
CA HIS A 23 1.61 26.48 4.23
C HIS A 23 0.67 26.04 5.35
N MET A 24 0.53 24.74 5.61
CA MET A 24 -0.27 24.24 6.72
C MET A 24 0.26 24.66 8.10
N TYR A 25 1.57 24.89 8.22
CA TYR A 25 2.18 25.37 9.46
C TYR A 25 1.98 26.88 9.70
N GLU A 26 1.69 27.66 8.68
CA GLU A 26 1.42 29.10 8.79
C GLU A 26 0.07 29.38 9.47
N PHE A 27 -0.89 28.46 9.39
CA PHE A 27 -2.22 28.61 9.97
C PHE A 27 -2.27 28.24 11.43
N SER A 28 -2.88 29.11 12.24
CA SER A 28 -3.01 28.92 13.70
C SER A 28 -4.25 28.09 14.07
N THR A 29 -5.33 28.21 13.29
CA THR A 29 -6.61 27.58 13.63
C THR A 29 -6.92 26.36 12.78
N ARG A 30 -7.69 25.43 13.37
CA ARG A 30 -8.17 24.22 12.66
C ARG A 30 -9.07 24.59 11.46
N GLN A 31 -9.83 25.66 11.58
CA GLN A 31 -10.76 26.10 10.53
C GLN A 31 -10.00 26.61 9.29
N GLU A 32 -8.97 27.44 9.47
CA GLU A 32 -8.10 27.91 8.38
C GLU A 32 -7.42 26.72 7.68
N LYS A 33 -6.86 25.76 8.43
CA LYS A 33 -6.27 24.55 7.88
C LYS A 33 -7.25 23.71 7.07
N GLN A 34 -8.49 23.61 7.51
CA GLN A 34 -9.53 22.90 6.77
C GLN A 34 -9.93 23.64 5.49
N GLN A 35 -10.10 24.95 5.55
CA GLN A 35 -10.44 25.78 4.39
C GLN A 35 -9.34 25.68 3.34
N TYR A 36 -8.08 25.91 3.71
CA TYR A 36 -6.94 25.76 2.82
C TYR A 36 -6.88 24.36 2.18
N SER A 37 -7.05 23.30 2.98
CA SER A 37 -7.07 21.94 2.46
C SER A 37 -8.18 21.71 1.42
N MET A 38 -9.37 22.30 1.64
CA MET A 38 -10.48 22.20 0.68
C MET A 38 -10.18 22.93 -0.62
N GLU A 39 -9.64 24.14 -0.54
CA GLU A 39 -9.22 24.93 -1.71
C GLU A 39 -8.15 24.19 -2.51
N TYR A 40 -7.12 23.67 -1.83
CA TYR A 40 -6.05 22.89 -2.44
C TYR A 40 -6.57 21.64 -3.17
N ILE A 41 -7.51 20.89 -2.57
CA ILE A 41 -8.18 19.75 -3.22
C ILE A 41 -8.95 20.22 -4.46
N ARG A 42 -9.67 21.32 -4.37
CA ARG A 42 -10.47 21.86 -5.48
C ARG A 42 -9.61 22.27 -6.67
N GLU A 43 -8.49 22.92 -6.41
CA GLU A 43 -7.55 23.38 -7.44
C GLU A 43 -6.82 22.20 -8.11
N ASN A 44 -6.46 21.18 -7.33
CA ASN A 44 -5.69 20.04 -7.81
C ASN A 44 -6.55 18.79 -8.10
N ARG A 45 -7.88 18.91 -8.21
CA ARG A 45 -8.78 17.76 -8.38
C ARG A 45 -8.46 16.88 -9.60
N SER A 46 -7.85 17.44 -10.65
CA SER A 46 -7.43 16.71 -11.85
C SER A 46 -6.34 15.68 -11.55
N GLU A 47 -5.52 15.91 -10.51
CA GLU A 47 -4.43 15.01 -10.13
C GLU A 47 -4.94 13.65 -9.64
N PHE A 48 -6.18 13.56 -9.14
CA PHE A 48 -6.80 12.27 -8.80
C PHE A 48 -6.89 11.31 -9.99
N TRP A 49 -6.92 11.84 -11.21
CA TRP A 49 -7.04 11.05 -12.43
C TRP A 49 -5.76 11.09 -13.27
N ASN A 50 -4.73 11.78 -12.81
CA ASN A 50 -3.45 11.85 -13.50
C ASN A 50 -2.72 10.49 -13.40
N PRO A 51 -2.53 9.75 -14.51
CA PRO A 51 -1.94 8.41 -14.46
C PRO A 51 -0.49 8.42 -13.97
N VAL A 52 0.25 9.52 -14.19
CA VAL A 52 1.63 9.65 -13.71
C VAL A 52 1.65 9.78 -12.19
N HIS A 53 0.78 10.63 -11.64
CA HIS A 53 0.62 10.79 -10.19
C HIS A 53 0.17 9.47 -9.54
N LEU A 54 -0.89 8.83 -10.08
CA LEU A 54 -1.40 7.55 -9.57
C LEU A 54 -0.33 6.46 -9.60
N ARG A 55 0.50 6.40 -10.64
CA ARG A 55 1.61 5.45 -10.72
C ARG A 55 2.69 5.72 -9.67
N LYS A 56 3.10 6.99 -9.47
CA LYS A 56 4.07 7.37 -8.42
C LYS A 56 3.54 6.96 -7.04
N LYS A 57 2.29 7.29 -6.77
CA LYS A 57 1.62 6.99 -5.51
C LYS A 57 1.47 5.49 -5.26
N ALA A 58 1.07 4.73 -6.28
CA ALA A 58 1.02 3.27 -6.21
C ALA A 58 2.41 2.67 -5.95
N SER A 59 3.44 3.16 -6.65
CA SER A 59 4.82 2.71 -6.43
C SER A 59 5.28 2.97 -5.00
N TYR A 60 5.01 4.15 -4.46
CA TYR A 60 5.38 4.51 -3.09
C TYR A 60 4.66 3.63 -2.05
N ASN A 61 3.37 3.39 -2.22
CA ASN A 61 2.58 2.61 -1.27
C ASN A 61 2.84 1.10 -1.35
N PHE A 62 2.93 0.55 -2.57
CA PHE A 62 2.88 -0.89 -2.79
C PHE A 62 4.22 -1.51 -3.22
N ALA A 63 5.15 -0.72 -3.75
CA ALA A 63 6.46 -1.21 -4.19
C ALA A 63 7.60 -0.89 -3.21
N ASN A 64 7.31 -0.19 -2.11
CA ASN A 64 8.32 0.11 -1.09
C ASN A 64 8.60 -1.13 -0.23
N GLY A 65 9.66 -1.85 -0.56
CA GLY A 65 10.02 -3.10 0.12
C GLY A 65 10.34 -2.97 1.61
N ASN A 66 10.66 -1.78 2.13
CA ASN A 66 10.92 -1.60 3.55
C ASN A 66 9.69 -1.28 4.39
N LEU A 67 8.51 -1.09 3.75
CA LEU A 67 7.22 -0.79 4.40
C LEU A 67 7.29 0.40 5.38
N GLY A 68 8.19 1.35 5.13
CA GLY A 68 8.41 2.50 6.00
C GLY A 68 9.26 2.19 7.24
N ALA A 69 9.89 1.03 7.34
CA ALA A 69 10.72 0.66 8.50
C ALA A 69 11.86 1.67 8.74
N SER A 70 12.44 2.25 7.68
CA SER A 70 13.47 3.28 7.79
C SER A 70 13.01 4.53 8.58
N ALA A 71 11.72 4.83 8.60
CA ALA A 71 11.21 5.97 9.37
C ALA A 71 11.21 5.75 10.88
N PHE A 72 11.32 4.49 11.33
CA PHE A 72 11.35 4.12 12.75
C PHE A 72 12.75 3.83 13.26
N LEU A 73 13.73 3.66 12.37
CA LEU A 73 15.12 3.44 12.74
C LEU A 73 15.76 4.81 12.99
N ASN A 74 15.88 5.15 14.27
CA ASN A 74 16.56 6.37 14.68
C ASN A 74 18.08 6.14 14.48
N VAL A 75 18.68 6.86 13.56
CA VAL A 75 20.07 6.71 13.09
C VAL A 75 21.07 6.81 14.24
N GLU A 76 20.73 7.58 15.28
CA GLU A 76 21.64 7.88 16.39
C GLU A 76 21.88 6.71 17.37
N TYR A 77 20.97 5.72 17.43
CA TYR A 77 20.99 4.70 18.49
C TYR A 77 21.29 3.28 18.06
N SER A 78 21.44 3.01 16.77
CA SER A 78 21.50 1.65 16.25
C SER A 78 22.65 1.36 15.31
N ASP A 79 23.60 2.28 15.19
CA ASP A 79 24.76 2.14 14.31
C ASP A 79 25.54 0.84 14.61
N GLY A 80 25.80 0.05 13.56
CA GLY A 80 26.54 -1.20 13.67
C GLY A 80 25.75 -2.44 14.08
N THR A 81 24.42 -2.31 14.32
CA THR A 81 23.57 -3.50 14.53
C THR A 81 23.16 -4.11 13.19
N LEU A 82 22.95 -5.44 13.15
CA LEU A 82 22.48 -6.13 11.95
C LEU A 82 21.16 -5.55 11.44
N LEU A 83 20.23 -5.20 12.33
CA LEU A 83 18.95 -4.57 11.96
C LEU A 83 19.15 -3.20 11.32
N TRP A 84 20.06 -2.39 11.86
CA TRP A 84 20.41 -1.11 11.26
C TRP A 84 21.00 -1.29 9.85
N GLU A 85 21.92 -2.22 9.70
CA GLU A 85 22.56 -2.53 8.41
C GLU A 85 21.55 -3.02 7.35
N MET A 86 20.47 -3.67 7.77
CA MET A 86 19.44 -4.20 6.87
C MET A 86 18.36 -3.16 6.52
N PHE A 87 17.96 -2.30 7.45
CA PHE A 87 16.76 -1.46 7.29
C PHE A 87 17.05 0.03 7.24
N SER A 88 18.23 0.49 7.62
CA SER A 88 18.64 1.89 7.46
C SER A 88 19.05 2.16 6.00
N PRO A 89 18.65 3.31 5.41
CA PRO A 89 19.07 3.71 4.05
C PRO A 89 20.60 3.77 3.86
N TRP A 90 21.34 3.95 4.94
CA TRP A 90 22.81 3.98 4.94
C TRP A 90 23.45 2.64 5.25
N GLY A 91 22.66 1.62 5.59
CA GLY A 91 23.13 0.29 5.94
C GLY A 91 23.65 -0.50 4.73
N LYS A 92 24.69 -1.31 4.95
CA LYS A 92 25.38 -2.11 3.93
C LYS A 92 24.44 -3.07 3.18
N TYR A 93 23.42 -3.61 3.86
CA TYR A 93 22.51 -4.61 3.31
C TYR A 93 21.16 -4.03 2.89
N TYR A 94 20.94 -2.73 3.07
CA TYR A 94 19.65 -2.06 2.84
C TYR A 94 19.02 -2.41 1.48
N TRP A 95 19.77 -2.20 0.39
CA TRP A 95 19.24 -2.45 -0.95
C TRP A 95 18.87 -3.91 -1.20
N ARG A 96 19.67 -4.85 -0.68
CA ARG A 96 19.37 -6.29 -0.78
C ARG A 96 18.11 -6.64 0.02
N THR A 97 17.98 -6.07 1.20
CA THR A 97 16.79 -6.26 2.04
C THR A 97 15.55 -5.70 1.36
N CYS A 98 15.62 -4.49 0.81
CA CYS A 98 14.51 -3.91 0.05
C CYS A 98 14.13 -4.75 -1.16
N GLN A 99 15.08 -5.25 -1.93
CA GLN A 99 14.82 -6.14 -3.07
C GLN A 99 14.14 -7.44 -2.63
N TYR A 100 14.64 -8.07 -1.57
CA TYR A 100 14.03 -9.28 -1.02
C TYR A 100 12.59 -9.04 -0.58
N CYS A 101 12.36 -8.00 0.22
CA CYS A 101 11.03 -7.65 0.69
C CYS A 101 10.08 -7.28 -0.47
N PHE A 102 10.58 -6.58 -1.48
CA PHE A 102 9.82 -6.26 -2.69
C PHE A 102 9.39 -7.54 -3.44
N CYS A 103 10.32 -8.47 -3.70
CA CYS A 103 9.99 -9.75 -4.36
C CYS A 103 8.95 -10.54 -3.57
N TYR A 104 9.08 -10.55 -2.23
CA TYR A 104 8.14 -11.20 -1.35
C TYR A 104 6.73 -10.58 -1.43
N LEU A 105 6.64 -9.25 -1.38
CA LEU A 105 5.38 -8.51 -1.54
C LEU A 105 4.73 -8.76 -2.89
N VAL A 106 5.50 -8.67 -3.98
CA VAL A 106 4.99 -8.95 -5.32
C VAL A 106 4.44 -10.37 -5.42
N SER A 107 5.13 -11.34 -4.85
CA SER A 107 4.65 -12.72 -4.82
C SER A 107 3.31 -12.86 -4.10
N MET A 108 3.14 -12.18 -2.97
CA MET A 108 1.85 -12.16 -2.25
C MET A 108 0.73 -11.49 -3.07
N TYR A 109 1.03 -10.38 -3.73
CA TYR A 109 0.03 -9.69 -4.57
C TYR A 109 -0.39 -10.55 -5.76
N VAL A 110 0.56 -11.25 -6.40
CA VAL A 110 0.26 -12.19 -7.49
C VAL A 110 -0.64 -13.33 -7.01
N LEU A 111 -0.35 -13.91 -5.83
CA LEU A 111 -1.18 -14.96 -5.25
C LEU A 111 -2.60 -14.46 -4.93
N LEU A 112 -2.72 -13.28 -4.33
CA LEU A 112 -4.02 -12.64 -4.08
C LEU A 112 -4.79 -12.41 -5.38
N LEU A 113 -4.12 -11.91 -6.42
CA LEU A 113 -4.74 -11.68 -7.73
C LEU A 113 -5.24 -12.99 -8.36
N ILE A 114 -4.45 -14.06 -8.29
CA ILE A 114 -4.89 -15.40 -8.73
C ILE A 114 -6.14 -15.83 -7.96
N GLY A 115 -6.13 -15.66 -6.63
CA GLY A 115 -7.28 -15.94 -5.78
C GLY A 115 -8.53 -15.13 -6.17
N MET A 116 -8.36 -13.82 -6.47
CA MET A 116 -9.45 -12.95 -6.92
C MET A 116 -10.04 -13.42 -8.26
N ILE A 117 -9.19 -13.75 -9.23
CA ILE A 117 -9.63 -14.26 -10.56
C ILE A 117 -10.43 -15.56 -10.38
N LEU A 118 -9.96 -16.47 -9.52
CA LEU A 118 -10.65 -17.72 -9.25
C LEU A 118 -11.97 -17.50 -8.52
N SER A 119 -12.00 -16.62 -7.54
CA SER A 119 -13.23 -16.25 -6.81
C SER A 119 -14.27 -15.66 -7.75
N LEU A 120 -13.87 -14.71 -8.61
CA LEU A 120 -14.76 -14.09 -9.60
C LEU A 120 -15.30 -15.12 -10.57
N ARG A 121 -14.42 -16.00 -11.13
CA ARG A 121 -14.81 -17.07 -12.02
C ARG A 121 -15.85 -18.02 -11.37
N ASN A 122 -15.66 -18.35 -10.10
CA ASN A 122 -16.57 -19.26 -9.41
C ASN A 122 -17.90 -18.58 -9.10
N ILE A 123 -17.92 -17.31 -8.73
CA ILE A 123 -19.16 -16.52 -8.56
C ILE A 123 -19.95 -16.49 -9.87
N ILE A 124 -19.31 -16.25 -11.01
CA ILE A 124 -19.97 -16.27 -12.34
C ILE A 124 -20.57 -17.67 -12.66
N ARG A 125 -20.09 -18.73 -12.02
CA ARG A 125 -20.57 -20.10 -12.16
C ARG A 125 -21.53 -20.57 -11.07
N ASP A 126 -22.07 -19.63 -10.31
CA ASP A 126 -22.95 -19.87 -9.16
C ASP A 126 -22.31 -20.79 -8.08
N GLN A 127 -20.98 -20.71 -7.94
CA GLN A 127 -20.21 -21.42 -6.92
C GLN A 127 -19.72 -20.42 -5.87
N GLU A 128 -19.92 -20.73 -4.61
CA GLU A 128 -19.50 -19.85 -3.51
C GLU A 128 -18.00 -20.00 -3.21
N PRO A 129 -17.21 -18.88 -3.33
CA PRO A 129 -15.84 -18.88 -2.85
C PRO A 129 -15.78 -18.93 -1.32
N PRO A 130 -14.62 -19.33 -0.74
CA PRO A 130 -14.45 -19.30 0.72
C PRO A 130 -14.62 -17.90 1.29
N VAL A 131 -15.49 -17.74 2.27
CA VAL A 131 -15.85 -16.43 2.87
C VAL A 131 -14.61 -15.69 3.39
N MET A 132 -13.71 -16.39 4.09
CA MET A 132 -12.49 -15.77 4.63
C MET A 132 -11.59 -15.22 3.52
N LEU A 133 -11.47 -15.94 2.39
CA LEU A 133 -10.72 -15.46 1.23
C LEU A 133 -11.34 -14.19 0.66
N MET A 134 -12.68 -14.15 0.54
CA MET A 134 -13.39 -12.95 0.07
C MET A 134 -13.17 -11.75 0.99
N ILE A 135 -13.20 -11.96 2.32
CA ILE A 135 -12.93 -10.89 3.30
C ILE A 135 -11.53 -10.32 3.09
N CYS A 136 -10.50 -11.17 2.95
CA CYS A 136 -9.13 -10.72 2.69
C CYS A 136 -9.02 -9.96 1.35
N GLN A 137 -9.69 -10.43 0.30
CA GLN A 137 -9.69 -9.80 -1.02
C GLN A 137 -10.37 -8.43 -1.00
N LEU A 138 -11.55 -8.33 -0.39
CA LEU A 138 -12.27 -7.07 -0.24
C LEU A 138 -11.50 -6.08 0.64
N GLY A 139 -10.88 -6.55 1.72
CA GLY A 139 -10.00 -5.75 2.56
C GLY A 139 -8.81 -5.19 1.77
N PHE A 140 -8.18 -6.01 0.94
CA PHE A 140 -7.08 -5.57 0.08
C PHE A 140 -7.54 -4.54 -0.96
N ILE A 141 -8.66 -4.76 -1.65
CA ILE A 141 -9.23 -3.78 -2.58
C ILE A 141 -9.55 -2.47 -1.85
N GLY A 142 -10.15 -2.57 -0.67
CA GLY A 142 -10.50 -1.41 0.16
C GLY A 142 -9.28 -0.57 0.51
N ILE A 143 -8.16 -1.19 0.94
CA ILE A 143 -6.94 -0.45 1.26
C ILE A 143 -6.28 0.13 0.01
N VAL A 144 -6.30 -0.56 -1.13
CA VAL A 144 -5.80 0.00 -2.40
C VAL A 144 -6.56 1.26 -2.76
N VAL A 145 -7.90 1.20 -2.77
CA VAL A 145 -8.75 2.37 -3.05
C VAL A 145 -8.49 3.48 -2.04
N PHE A 146 -8.47 3.16 -0.75
CA PHE A 146 -8.20 4.14 0.31
C PHE A 146 -6.87 4.87 0.09
N LEU A 147 -5.77 4.13 -0.14
CA LEU A 147 -4.44 4.72 -0.30
C LEU A 147 -4.27 5.50 -1.60
N MET A 148 -5.10 5.25 -2.62
CA MET A 148 -5.09 6.08 -3.83
C MET A 148 -5.66 7.48 -3.60
N PHE A 149 -6.57 7.65 -2.64
CA PHE A 149 -7.19 8.95 -2.31
C PHE A 149 -6.61 9.61 -1.06
N TRP A 150 -5.87 8.88 -0.24
CA TRP A 150 -5.28 9.34 1.01
C TRP A 150 -3.80 9.71 0.83
N GLU A 151 -3.17 10.18 1.91
CA GLU A 151 -1.72 10.30 1.96
C GLU A 151 -1.04 8.97 1.64
N ALA A 152 0.01 9.01 0.83
CA ALA A 152 0.84 7.84 0.60
C ALA A 152 1.78 7.60 1.79
N SER A 153 1.63 6.45 2.43
CA SER A 153 2.45 6.07 3.59
C SER A 153 2.68 4.56 3.64
N GLY A 154 3.92 4.14 3.49
CA GLY A 154 4.30 2.73 3.61
C GLY A 154 3.89 2.09 4.93
N ARG A 155 3.77 2.89 6.01
CA ARG A 155 3.31 2.42 7.33
C ARG A 155 1.89 1.88 7.32
N GLN A 156 1.03 2.43 6.47
CA GLN A 156 -0.37 1.98 6.38
C GLN A 156 -0.45 0.58 5.76
N MET A 157 0.44 0.26 4.82
CA MET A 157 0.56 -1.09 4.26
C MET A 157 1.02 -2.12 5.29
N TYR A 158 1.89 -1.74 6.24
CA TYR A 158 2.34 -2.62 7.30
C TYR A 158 1.17 -3.20 8.11
N ASN A 159 0.19 -2.37 8.44
CA ASN A 159 -1.00 -2.78 9.20
C ASN A 159 -1.88 -3.79 8.42
N GLN A 160 -1.75 -3.84 7.10
CA GLN A 160 -2.52 -4.74 6.23
C GLN A 160 -1.79 -6.07 5.94
N MET A 161 -0.51 -6.18 6.31
CA MET A 161 0.31 -7.36 6.04
C MET A 161 -0.31 -8.68 6.53
N PRO A 162 -0.91 -8.76 7.74
CA PRO A 162 -1.55 -10.00 8.19
C PRO A 162 -2.68 -10.45 7.25
N GLY A 163 -3.50 -9.51 6.78
CA GLY A 163 -4.60 -9.80 5.84
C GLY A 163 -4.09 -10.21 4.45
N ILE A 164 -3.04 -9.56 3.97
CA ILE A 164 -2.38 -9.87 2.69
C ILE A 164 -1.75 -11.28 2.75
N LEU A 165 -1.04 -11.58 3.82
CA LEU A 165 -0.41 -12.89 4.03
C LEU A 165 -1.47 -14.00 4.10
N LEU A 166 -2.48 -13.83 4.94
CA LEU A 166 -3.58 -14.80 5.09
C LEU A 166 -4.29 -15.01 3.75
N GLY A 167 -4.66 -13.93 3.07
CA GLY A 167 -5.32 -14.01 1.77
C GLY A 167 -4.48 -14.69 0.70
N SER A 168 -3.15 -14.51 0.72
CA SER A 168 -2.23 -15.20 -0.20
C SER A 168 -2.18 -16.69 0.07
N VAL A 169 -2.10 -17.13 1.33
CA VAL A 169 -2.12 -18.54 1.72
C VAL A 169 -3.45 -19.18 1.34
N LEU A 170 -4.57 -18.54 1.65
CA LEU A 170 -5.90 -19.02 1.27
C LEU A 170 -6.09 -19.10 -0.25
N SER A 171 -5.45 -18.19 -1.01
CA SER A 171 -5.46 -18.24 -2.48
C SER A 171 -4.74 -19.47 -3.03
N ILE A 172 -3.62 -19.87 -2.42
CA ILE A 172 -2.90 -21.11 -2.79
C ILE A 172 -3.78 -22.32 -2.52
N GLU A 173 -4.35 -22.43 -1.32
CA GLU A 173 -5.25 -23.53 -0.96
C GLU A 173 -6.42 -23.63 -1.93
N TYR A 174 -7.05 -22.51 -2.24
CA TYR A 174 -8.18 -22.44 -3.15
C TYR A 174 -7.81 -22.81 -4.58
N PHE A 175 -6.64 -22.39 -5.05
CA PHE A 175 -6.10 -22.78 -6.34
C PHE A 175 -5.91 -24.31 -6.44
N TRP A 176 -5.29 -24.94 -5.44
CA TRP A 176 -5.10 -26.38 -5.43
C TRP A 176 -6.41 -27.16 -5.42
N LYS A 177 -7.40 -26.72 -4.64
CA LYS A 177 -8.74 -27.32 -4.62
C LYS A 177 -9.40 -27.25 -6.02
N ASN A 178 -9.31 -26.12 -6.69
CA ASN A 178 -9.86 -25.95 -8.04
C ASN A 178 -9.15 -26.80 -9.11
N LEU A 179 -7.87 -27.10 -8.96
CA LEU A 179 -7.14 -28.00 -9.85
C LEU A 179 -7.50 -29.48 -9.63
N SER A 180 -7.65 -29.88 -8.37
CA SER A 180 -7.95 -31.29 -8.02
C SER A 180 -9.38 -31.71 -8.36
N LEU A 181 -10.31 -30.75 -8.46
CA LEU A 181 -11.71 -30.99 -8.82
C LEU A 181 -11.95 -31.12 -10.35
N LYS A 182 -10.92 -30.89 -11.21
CA LYS A 182 -11.06 -31.20 -12.62
C LYS A 182 -11.05 -32.71 -12.83
N PRO A 183 -12.14 -33.31 -13.35
CA PRO A 183 -12.13 -34.72 -13.69
C PRO A 183 -11.00 -34.96 -14.70
N ARG A 184 -10.10 -35.92 -14.40
CA ARG A 184 -9.18 -36.44 -15.40
C ARG A 184 -10.04 -37.06 -16.52
N LYS A 185 -10.11 -36.35 -17.65
CA LYS A 185 -10.67 -36.88 -18.88
C LYS A 185 -9.75 -37.92 -19.46
#